data_26001dc2dfeb5202fc3c8b1fd87429b4
#
_entry.id   26001dc2dfeb5202fc3c8b1fd87429b4
#
_cell.length_a   1.000
_cell.length_b   1.000
_cell.length_c   1.000
_cell.angle_alpha   90.00
_cell.angle_beta   90.00
_cell.angle_gamma   90.00
#
_symmetry.space_group_name_H-M   'P 1'
#
loop_
_entity.id
_entity.type
_entity.pdbx_description
1 polymer ?
#
loop_
_entity_poly.entity_id
_entity_poly.type
_entity_poly.pdbx_seq_one_letter_code
_entity_poly.pdbx_strand_id
1 'polypeptide(L)'
;RDCLLSRGLGDVYKRQSIRIPKTEHAEDVRRVAAAIAEDEKTYGRPEGEVLIIAALESARGVMNALEICESDERLFGIALSGGDYTKDLQTHITGTGIELMGARQQMIIAARAAGVQCFDTVYTDLKDMDGFRKDVENIHLMGFDGKSIINPRQIPIVHEIFTPTQKDIIFAEKVVKEIDSKKALGIGVFTVDGKMIDIAFYDGAKRTIDLAKASGVYKGDL
;
A
#
# COMPACT_ATOMS: atom_id res chain seq x y z
N ARG A 1 -0.10 -14.06 -3.57
CA ARG A 1 1.21 -13.57 -4.08
C ARG A 1 2.13 -13.43 -2.89
N ASP A 2 3.22 -14.19 -2.90
CA ASP A 2 4.15 -14.22 -1.79
C ASP A 2 4.77 -12.85 -1.54
N CYS A 3 4.77 -12.43 -0.29
CA CYS A 3 5.40 -11.18 0.12
C CYS A 3 6.88 -11.19 -0.30
N LEU A 4 7.33 -10.14 -0.98
CA LEU A 4 8.71 -9.98 -1.47
C LEU A 4 9.78 -10.12 -0.37
N LEU A 5 9.39 -10.05 0.90
CA LEU A 5 10.29 -10.13 2.06
C LEU A 5 10.50 -11.55 2.59
N SER A 6 9.77 -12.57 2.11
CA SER A 6 9.86 -13.95 2.63
C SER A 6 10.76 -14.88 1.84
N ARG A 7 11.30 -14.45 0.71
CA ARG A 7 12.16 -15.28 -0.13
C ARG A 7 13.63 -15.00 0.13
N GLY A 8 14.36 -16.03 0.53
CA GLY A 8 15.80 -15.95 0.81
C GLY A 8 16.62 -15.47 -0.39
N LEU A 9 17.88 -15.16 -0.14
CA LEU A 9 18.87 -14.64 -1.10
C LEU A 9 19.05 -15.47 -2.41
N GLY A 10 18.45 -16.68 -2.48
CA GLY A 10 18.47 -17.52 -3.67
C GLY A 10 17.54 -17.08 -4.82
N ASP A 11 16.63 -16.14 -4.59
CA ASP A 11 15.62 -15.72 -5.57
C ASP A 11 16.00 -14.41 -6.32
N VAL A 12 17.30 -14.19 -6.53
CA VAL A 12 17.84 -13.02 -7.25
C VAL A 12 17.27 -12.89 -8.67
N TYR A 13 16.80 -13.98 -9.25
CA TYR A 13 16.22 -14.01 -10.60
C TYR A 13 14.73 -13.62 -10.69
N LYS A 14 14.07 -13.33 -9.55
CA LYS A 14 12.64 -13.02 -9.51
C LYS A 14 12.35 -11.69 -8.82
N ARG A 15 13.21 -10.70 -8.95
CA ARG A 15 12.89 -9.35 -8.47
C ARG A 15 11.71 -8.81 -9.25
N GLN A 16 10.60 -8.62 -8.55
CA GLN A 16 9.35 -8.12 -9.12
C GLN A 16 9.27 -6.60 -9.07
N SER A 17 10.11 -5.93 -8.28
CA SER A 17 10.13 -4.48 -8.18
C SER A 17 11.48 -3.91 -7.79
N ILE A 18 11.69 -2.66 -8.17
CA ILE A 18 12.83 -1.83 -7.77
C ILE A 18 12.29 -0.67 -6.94
N ARG A 19 12.87 -0.43 -5.76
CA ARG A 19 12.60 0.76 -4.96
C ARG A 19 13.60 1.85 -5.32
N ILE A 20 13.10 2.97 -5.86
CA ILE A 20 13.90 4.15 -6.20
C ILE A 20 14.01 5.04 -4.95
N PRO A 21 15.21 5.31 -4.43
CA PRO A 21 15.39 6.25 -3.32
C PRO A 21 15.25 7.69 -3.80
N LYS A 22 14.97 8.60 -2.86
CA LYS A 22 15.02 10.07 -3.03
C LYS A 22 14.29 10.57 -4.28
N THR A 23 13.11 10.00 -4.54
CA THR A 23 12.28 10.43 -5.66
C THR A 23 11.63 11.77 -5.32
N GLU A 24 11.85 12.77 -6.14
CA GLU A 24 11.32 14.13 -5.97
C GLU A 24 10.46 14.59 -7.15
N HIS A 25 10.63 13.99 -8.34
CA HIS A 25 9.92 14.37 -9.56
C HIS A 25 9.51 13.14 -10.38
N ALA A 26 8.49 13.28 -11.21
CA ALA A 26 8.06 12.26 -12.17
C ALA A 26 9.21 11.76 -13.07
N GLU A 27 10.12 12.65 -13.43
CA GLU A 27 11.27 12.33 -14.29
C GLU A 27 12.24 11.32 -13.65
N ASP A 28 12.35 11.30 -12.32
CA ASP A 28 13.15 10.30 -11.61
C ASP A 28 12.63 8.89 -11.84
N VAL A 29 11.31 8.74 -11.86
CA VAL A 29 10.63 7.47 -12.15
C VAL A 29 10.78 7.11 -13.63
N ARG A 30 10.47 8.04 -14.56
CA ARG A 30 10.55 7.80 -16.02
C ARG A 30 11.94 7.37 -16.46
N ARG A 31 12.98 7.98 -15.92
CA ARG A 31 14.38 7.63 -16.21
C ARG A 31 14.70 6.19 -15.81
N VAL A 32 14.22 5.73 -14.64
CA VAL A 32 14.44 4.35 -14.18
C VAL A 32 13.55 3.39 -14.97
N ALA A 33 12.31 3.74 -15.28
CA ALA A 33 11.43 2.96 -16.11
C ALA A 33 12.02 2.67 -17.51
N ALA A 34 12.60 3.71 -18.13
CA ALA A 34 13.28 3.56 -19.43
C ALA A 34 14.49 2.62 -19.36
N ALA A 35 15.32 2.71 -18.30
CA ALA A 35 16.44 1.80 -18.10
C ALA A 35 15.98 0.36 -17.88
N ILE A 36 14.91 0.14 -17.10
CA ILE A 36 14.32 -1.20 -16.90
C ILE A 36 13.83 -1.78 -18.22
N ALA A 37 13.14 -0.98 -19.05
CA ALA A 37 12.63 -1.43 -20.34
C ALA A 37 13.76 -1.86 -21.30
N GLU A 38 14.89 -1.15 -21.31
CA GLU A 38 16.08 -1.51 -22.07
C GLU A 38 16.71 -2.83 -21.56
N ASP A 39 16.81 -2.98 -20.26
CA ASP A 39 17.32 -4.22 -19.64
C ASP A 39 16.40 -5.41 -19.91
N GLU A 40 15.08 -5.27 -19.77
CA GLU A 40 14.11 -6.33 -20.10
C GLU A 40 14.28 -6.80 -21.54
N LYS A 41 14.40 -5.85 -22.49
CA LYS A 41 14.64 -6.16 -23.90
C LYS A 41 15.98 -6.85 -24.11
N THR A 42 17.03 -6.36 -23.48
CA THR A 42 18.41 -6.90 -23.64
C THR A 42 18.52 -8.34 -23.13
N TYR A 43 17.85 -8.64 -22.03
CA TYR A 43 17.89 -9.96 -21.38
C TYR A 43 16.72 -10.87 -21.74
N GLY A 44 15.87 -10.48 -22.71
CA GLY A 44 14.73 -11.28 -23.18
C GLY A 44 13.66 -11.53 -22.12
N ARG A 45 13.46 -10.58 -21.19
CA ARG A 45 12.39 -10.61 -20.18
C ARG A 45 11.11 -10.02 -20.75
N PRO A 46 9.94 -10.43 -20.22
CA PRO A 46 8.67 -9.78 -20.59
C PRO A 46 8.70 -8.30 -20.27
N GLU A 47 8.23 -7.48 -21.19
CA GLU A 47 8.09 -6.05 -20.97
C GLU A 47 7.09 -5.76 -19.85
N GLY A 48 7.43 -4.85 -18.94
CA GLY A 48 6.59 -4.46 -17.80
C GLY A 48 6.63 -5.44 -16.62
N GLU A 49 7.49 -6.47 -16.65
CA GLU A 49 7.59 -7.45 -15.56
C GLU A 49 8.14 -6.83 -14.27
N VAL A 50 9.09 -5.90 -14.37
CA VAL A 50 9.69 -5.24 -13.21
C VAL A 50 8.95 -3.95 -12.90
N LEU A 51 8.35 -3.89 -11.72
CA LEU A 51 7.61 -2.74 -11.23
C LEU A 51 8.50 -1.78 -10.41
N ILE A 52 8.01 -0.58 -10.16
CA ILE A 52 8.71 0.47 -9.43
C ILE A 52 7.95 0.84 -8.16
N ILE A 53 8.67 1.05 -7.07
CA ILE A 53 8.21 1.75 -5.86
C ILE A 53 9.04 3.03 -5.74
N ALA A 54 8.42 4.20 -5.66
CA ALA A 54 9.13 5.45 -5.41
C ALA A 54 9.21 5.75 -3.91
N ALA A 55 10.41 5.92 -3.37
CA ALA A 55 10.59 6.33 -1.99
C ALA A 55 10.61 7.85 -1.88
N LEU A 56 9.62 8.41 -1.16
CA LEU A 56 9.51 9.83 -0.88
C LEU A 56 10.21 10.12 0.46
N GLU A 57 11.28 10.91 0.40
CA GLU A 57 12.24 11.09 1.49
C GLU A 57 12.46 12.56 1.83
N SER A 58 11.80 13.47 1.12
CA SER A 58 11.94 14.93 1.27
C SER A 58 10.59 15.63 1.20
N ALA A 59 10.52 16.86 1.69
CA ALA A 59 9.35 17.73 1.54
C ALA A 59 8.99 17.92 0.06
N ARG A 60 9.99 18.04 -0.82
CA ARG A 60 9.78 18.17 -2.28
C ARG A 60 9.09 16.93 -2.83
N GLY A 61 9.57 15.73 -2.52
CA GLY A 61 8.97 14.47 -2.98
C GLY A 61 7.53 14.31 -2.50
N VAL A 62 7.25 14.64 -1.24
CA VAL A 62 5.89 14.59 -0.68
C VAL A 62 4.96 15.60 -1.37
N MET A 63 5.42 16.83 -1.63
CA MET A 63 4.62 17.84 -2.35
C MET A 63 4.31 17.44 -3.79
N ASN A 64 5.21 16.72 -4.45
CA ASN A 64 5.06 16.24 -5.83
C ASN A 64 4.46 14.82 -5.89
N ALA A 65 3.93 14.29 -4.79
CA ALA A 65 3.49 12.90 -4.71
C ALA A 65 2.49 12.49 -5.82
N LEU A 66 1.54 13.36 -6.19
CA LEU A 66 0.58 13.06 -7.26
C LEU A 66 1.27 12.96 -8.62
N GLU A 67 2.10 13.93 -8.97
CA GLU A 67 2.88 13.93 -10.21
C GLU A 67 3.77 12.66 -10.32
N ILE A 68 4.38 12.26 -9.21
CA ILE A 68 5.19 11.03 -9.12
C ILE A 68 4.29 9.80 -9.32
N CYS A 69 3.13 9.74 -8.67
CA CYS A 69 2.19 8.61 -8.79
C CYS A 69 1.66 8.41 -10.21
N GLU A 70 1.52 9.48 -11.00
CA GLU A 70 1.02 9.46 -12.37
C GLU A 70 2.14 9.36 -13.43
N SER A 71 3.39 9.15 -13.01
CA SER A 71 4.56 9.30 -13.89
C SER A 71 4.75 8.18 -14.92
N ASP A 72 4.47 6.92 -14.54
CA ASP A 72 4.74 5.74 -15.38
C ASP A 72 3.87 4.55 -14.93
N GLU A 73 3.44 3.71 -15.87
CA GLU A 73 2.62 2.52 -15.63
C GLU A 73 3.33 1.46 -14.76
N ARG A 74 4.66 1.46 -14.72
CA ARG A 74 5.44 0.56 -13.88
C ARG A 74 5.42 0.96 -12.41
N LEU A 75 5.02 2.20 -12.08
CA LEU A 75 4.93 2.66 -10.70
C LEU A 75 3.70 2.06 -10.04
N PHE A 76 3.88 1.00 -9.26
CA PHE A 76 2.78 0.39 -8.54
C PHE A 76 2.56 0.95 -7.13
N GLY A 77 3.50 1.76 -6.62
CA GLY A 77 3.35 2.35 -5.30
C GLY A 77 4.40 3.37 -4.91
N ILE A 78 4.07 4.14 -3.89
CA ILE A 78 4.98 5.07 -3.22
C ILE A 78 5.21 4.65 -1.78
N ALA A 79 6.38 4.97 -1.23
CA ALA A 79 6.74 4.59 0.14
C ALA A 79 7.38 5.77 0.88
N LEU A 80 6.94 6.04 2.11
CA LEU A 80 7.57 7.04 2.96
C LEU A 80 8.90 6.53 3.52
N SER A 81 9.96 7.34 3.44
CA SER A 81 11.23 7.14 4.15
C SER A 81 11.35 8.19 5.24
N GLY A 82 10.76 7.92 6.41
CA GLY A 82 10.60 8.90 7.49
C GLY A 82 11.89 9.46 8.06
N GLY A 83 12.98 8.69 8.06
CA GLY A 83 14.27 9.16 8.58
C GLY A 83 14.85 10.33 7.78
N ASP A 84 14.96 10.19 6.47
CA ASP A 84 15.44 11.28 5.60
C ASP A 84 14.41 12.40 5.49
N TYR A 85 13.12 12.07 5.46
CA TYR A 85 12.04 13.06 5.44
C TYR A 85 12.07 13.97 6.67
N THR A 86 12.18 13.43 7.89
CA THR A 86 12.25 14.26 9.10
C THR A 86 13.52 15.09 9.18
N LYS A 87 14.64 14.57 8.65
CA LYS A 87 15.87 15.35 8.52
C LYS A 87 15.70 16.53 7.57
N ASP A 88 15.04 16.34 6.44
CA ASP A 88 14.73 17.40 5.47
C ASP A 88 13.81 18.48 6.09
N LEU A 89 12.84 18.05 6.90
CA LEU A 89 11.97 18.95 7.69
C LEU A 89 12.65 19.61 8.90
N GLN A 90 13.93 19.34 9.14
CA GLN A 90 14.69 19.85 10.30
C GLN A 90 14.06 19.45 11.65
N THR A 91 13.52 18.23 11.73
CA THR A 91 12.94 17.63 12.92
C THR A 91 13.46 16.21 13.15
N HIS A 92 12.90 15.47 14.08
CA HIS A 92 13.27 14.09 14.40
C HIS A 92 12.03 13.21 14.59
N ILE A 93 12.20 11.91 14.43
CA ILE A 93 11.14 10.93 14.65
C ILE A 93 10.82 10.88 16.16
N THR A 94 9.52 10.97 16.48
CA THR A 94 9.00 10.85 17.85
C THR A 94 8.17 9.56 18.00
N GLY A 95 7.92 9.15 19.24
CA GLY A 95 7.02 8.01 19.50
C GLY A 95 5.55 8.27 19.14
N THR A 96 5.18 9.54 18.89
CA THR A 96 3.82 9.93 18.49
C THR A 96 3.61 9.93 16.99
N GLY A 97 4.68 10.04 16.19
CA GLY A 97 4.62 10.13 14.73
C GLY A 97 3.92 11.39 14.19
N ILE A 98 3.74 12.43 15.02
CA ILE A 98 3.06 13.66 14.63
C ILE A 98 3.79 14.38 13.48
N GLU A 99 5.10 14.31 13.45
CA GLU A 99 5.99 14.86 12.43
C GLU A 99 5.79 14.22 11.05
N LEU A 100 5.28 13.00 11.01
CA LEU A 100 5.03 12.26 9.76
C LEU A 100 3.60 12.46 9.24
N MET A 101 2.69 13.01 10.06
CA MET A 101 1.26 13.02 9.76
C MET A 101 0.94 13.77 8.46
N GLY A 102 1.58 14.92 8.22
CA GLY A 102 1.39 15.70 6.99
C GLY A 102 1.78 14.92 5.74
N ALA A 103 2.95 14.24 5.76
CA ALA A 103 3.40 13.40 4.66
C ALA A 103 2.47 12.20 4.46
N ARG A 104 2.10 11.52 5.54
CA ARG A 104 1.21 10.35 5.50
C ARG A 104 -0.12 10.70 4.81
N GLN A 105 -0.75 11.81 5.20
CA GLN A 105 -2.01 12.25 4.58
C GLN A 105 -1.85 12.64 3.12
N GLN A 106 -0.84 13.44 2.79
CA GLN A 106 -0.57 13.85 1.41
C GLN A 106 -0.33 12.65 0.48
N MET A 107 0.49 11.71 0.93
CA MET A 107 0.83 10.51 0.16
C MET A 107 -0.38 9.59 -0.07
N ILE A 108 -1.21 9.36 0.94
CA ILE A 108 -2.43 8.56 0.79
C ILE A 108 -3.38 9.20 -0.22
N ILE A 109 -3.61 10.51 -0.14
CA ILE A 109 -4.49 11.21 -1.07
C ILE A 109 -3.96 11.09 -2.51
N ALA A 110 -2.66 11.33 -2.71
CA ALA A 110 -2.02 11.22 -4.02
C ALA A 110 -2.09 9.79 -4.58
N ALA A 111 -1.76 8.79 -3.77
CA ALA A 111 -1.80 7.39 -4.17
C ALA A 111 -3.22 6.93 -4.55
N ARG A 112 -4.24 7.36 -3.81
CA ARG A 112 -5.63 7.01 -4.12
C ARG A 112 -6.14 7.73 -5.37
N ALA A 113 -5.74 8.99 -5.59
CA ALA A 113 -6.08 9.73 -6.81
C ALA A 113 -5.50 9.05 -8.07
N ALA A 114 -4.27 8.55 -7.99
CA ALA A 114 -3.57 7.88 -9.09
C ALA A 114 -3.84 6.36 -9.18
N GLY A 115 -4.52 5.75 -8.19
CA GLY A 115 -4.80 4.30 -8.19
C GLY A 115 -3.60 3.42 -7.85
N VAL A 116 -2.55 3.96 -7.21
CA VAL A 116 -1.35 3.21 -6.82
C VAL A 116 -1.35 2.87 -5.32
N GLN A 117 -0.45 1.97 -4.89
CA GLN A 117 -0.30 1.59 -3.49
C GLN A 117 0.53 2.61 -2.70
N CYS A 118 0.28 2.69 -1.39
CA CYS A 118 1.01 3.56 -0.47
C CYS A 118 1.53 2.78 0.72
N PHE A 119 2.84 2.86 0.96
CA PHE A 119 3.53 2.16 2.05
C PHE A 119 4.11 3.14 3.05
N ASP A 120 3.89 2.85 4.33
CA ASP A 120 4.45 3.67 5.40
C ASP A 120 5.91 3.33 5.70
N THR A 121 6.55 4.22 6.45
CA THR A 121 7.95 4.12 6.87
C THR A 121 8.18 3.03 7.92
N VAL A 122 9.45 2.77 8.22
CA VAL A 122 9.88 1.87 9.29
C VAL A 122 9.61 2.43 10.68
N TYR A 123 9.45 1.53 11.67
CA TYR A 123 9.46 1.85 13.09
C TYR A 123 10.78 1.38 13.69
N THR A 124 11.60 2.30 14.17
CA THR A 124 13.00 2.03 14.52
C THR A 124 13.24 1.56 15.93
N ASP A 125 12.33 1.83 16.89
CA ASP A 125 12.47 1.32 18.24
C ASP A 125 12.02 -0.15 18.33
N LEU A 126 12.98 -1.06 18.21
CA LEU A 126 12.75 -2.51 18.27
C LEU A 126 12.42 -3.02 19.67
N LYS A 127 12.50 -2.18 20.72
CA LYS A 127 12.12 -2.55 22.08
C LYS A 127 10.68 -2.19 22.39
N ASP A 128 10.13 -1.20 21.70
CA ASP A 128 8.75 -0.73 21.88
C ASP A 128 7.80 -1.40 20.86
N MET A 129 7.47 -2.66 21.07
CA MET A 129 6.55 -3.40 20.20
C MET A 129 5.09 -2.95 20.37
N ASP A 130 4.72 -2.39 21.52
CA ASP A 130 3.37 -1.85 21.74
C ASP A 130 3.18 -0.52 20.97
N GLY A 131 4.19 0.36 20.97
CA GLY A 131 4.21 1.55 20.13
C GLY A 131 4.21 1.20 18.64
N PHE A 132 4.97 0.18 18.24
CA PHE A 132 4.93 -0.33 16.87
C PHE A 132 3.52 -0.79 16.47
N ARG A 133 2.83 -1.57 17.29
CA ARG A 133 1.45 -2.02 17.06
C ARG A 133 0.50 -0.83 16.84
N LYS A 134 0.54 0.15 17.74
CA LYS A 134 -0.28 1.37 17.63
C LYS A 134 -0.01 2.15 16.34
N ASP A 135 1.27 2.26 15.96
CA ASP A 135 1.64 2.93 14.70
C ASP A 135 1.09 2.18 13.49
N VAL A 136 1.17 0.83 13.48
CA VAL A 136 0.57 -0.01 12.41
C VAL A 136 -0.94 0.14 12.35
N GLU A 137 -1.64 0.13 13.50
CA GLU A 137 -3.09 0.34 13.58
C GLU A 137 -3.48 1.72 13.03
N ASN A 138 -2.73 2.75 13.40
CA ASN A 138 -2.98 4.12 12.91
C ASN A 138 -2.84 4.23 11.40
N ILE A 139 -1.75 3.71 10.81
CA ILE A 139 -1.54 3.80 9.37
C ILE A 139 -2.52 2.92 8.58
N HIS A 140 -2.94 1.79 9.14
CA HIS A 140 -4.00 0.98 8.57
C HIS A 140 -5.33 1.75 8.51
N LEU A 141 -5.72 2.44 9.60
CA LEU A 141 -6.90 3.31 9.64
C LEU A 141 -6.79 4.50 8.69
N MET A 142 -5.59 5.02 8.44
CA MET A 142 -5.36 6.06 7.44
C MET A 142 -5.50 5.56 6.00
N GLY A 143 -5.52 4.26 5.77
CA GLY A 143 -5.69 3.65 4.45
C GLY A 143 -4.39 3.27 3.74
N PHE A 144 -3.27 3.14 4.44
CA PHE A 144 -2.05 2.57 3.86
C PHE A 144 -2.25 1.12 3.43
N ASP A 145 -1.49 0.68 2.42
CA ASP A 145 -1.51 -0.70 1.91
C ASP A 145 -0.51 -1.61 2.64
N GLY A 146 0.40 -1.03 3.38
CA GLY A 146 1.39 -1.75 4.14
C GLY A 146 2.39 -0.83 4.84
N LYS A 147 3.37 -1.46 5.49
CA LYS A 147 4.41 -0.80 6.27
C LYS A 147 5.77 -1.40 5.99
N SER A 148 6.79 -0.55 5.82
CA SER A 148 8.18 -1.01 5.79
C SER A 148 8.60 -1.52 7.17
N ILE A 149 9.31 -2.64 7.21
CA ILE A 149 9.79 -3.26 8.46
C ILE A 149 11.30 -3.47 8.40
N ILE A 150 11.95 -3.48 9.55
CA ILE A 150 13.40 -3.68 9.71
C ILE A 150 13.76 -4.89 10.58
N ASN A 151 12.77 -5.58 11.13
CA ASN A 151 13.00 -6.76 11.96
C ASN A 151 11.90 -7.80 11.73
N PRO A 152 12.25 -9.10 11.61
CA PRO A 152 11.28 -10.17 11.41
C PRO A 152 10.19 -10.25 12.50
N ARG A 153 10.48 -9.82 13.75
CA ARG A 153 9.48 -9.78 14.84
C ARG A 153 8.32 -8.84 14.56
N GLN A 154 8.49 -7.89 13.65
CA GLN A 154 7.45 -6.95 13.25
C GLN A 154 6.43 -7.58 12.28
N ILE A 155 6.79 -8.63 11.55
CA ILE A 155 5.95 -9.29 10.54
C ILE A 155 4.60 -9.76 11.11
N PRO A 156 4.54 -10.51 12.22
CA PRO A 156 3.26 -11.02 12.72
C PRO A 156 2.26 -9.91 13.05
N ILE A 157 2.74 -8.79 13.60
CA ILE A 157 1.88 -7.65 13.96
C ILE A 157 1.29 -6.99 12.71
N VAL A 158 2.13 -6.77 11.69
CA VAL A 158 1.65 -6.19 10.41
C VAL A 158 0.63 -7.13 9.76
N HIS A 159 0.93 -8.42 9.69
CA HIS A 159 0.01 -9.41 9.12
C HIS A 159 -1.32 -9.47 9.88
N GLU A 160 -1.30 -9.47 11.21
CA GLU A 160 -2.51 -9.49 12.05
C GLU A 160 -3.42 -8.28 11.74
N ILE A 161 -2.83 -7.07 11.63
CA ILE A 161 -3.59 -5.84 11.48
C ILE A 161 -4.10 -5.65 10.03
N PHE A 162 -3.29 -6.03 9.03
CA PHE A 162 -3.67 -5.87 7.62
C PHE A 162 -4.48 -7.04 7.05
N THR A 163 -4.55 -8.19 7.75
CA THR A 163 -5.38 -9.32 7.31
C THR A 163 -6.83 -9.09 7.72
N PRO A 164 -7.79 -9.12 6.78
CA PRO A 164 -9.20 -8.97 7.12
C PRO A 164 -9.69 -10.03 8.09
N THR A 165 -10.51 -9.63 9.07
CA THR A 165 -11.14 -10.57 10.01
C THR A 165 -12.26 -11.37 9.31
N GLN A 166 -12.63 -12.53 9.85
CA GLN A 166 -13.77 -13.31 9.32
C GLN A 166 -15.07 -12.50 9.33
N LYS A 167 -15.25 -11.60 10.30
CA LYS A 167 -16.39 -10.70 10.36
C LYS A 167 -16.41 -9.73 9.19
N ASP A 168 -15.24 -9.14 8.86
CA ASP A 168 -15.13 -8.21 7.73
C ASP A 168 -15.36 -8.93 6.40
N ILE A 169 -14.83 -10.14 6.26
CA ILE A 169 -15.03 -10.98 5.06
C ILE A 169 -16.50 -11.31 4.85
N ILE A 170 -17.21 -11.82 5.88
CA ILE A 170 -18.63 -12.15 5.80
C ILE A 170 -19.46 -10.90 5.47
N PHE A 171 -19.15 -9.76 6.08
CA PHE A 171 -19.83 -8.50 5.78
C PHE A 171 -19.58 -8.07 4.33
N ALA A 172 -18.32 -8.12 3.87
CA ALA A 172 -17.96 -7.78 2.50
C ALA A 172 -18.68 -8.67 1.47
N GLU A 173 -18.78 -9.98 1.71
CA GLU A 173 -19.54 -10.90 0.85
C GLU A 173 -21.02 -10.53 0.76
N LYS A 174 -21.66 -10.23 1.92
CA LYS A 174 -23.04 -9.77 1.94
C LYS A 174 -23.22 -8.49 1.13
N VAL A 175 -22.33 -7.52 1.30
CA VAL A 175 -22.36 -6.25 0.55
C VAL A 175 -22.27 -6.48 -0.94
N VAL A 176 -21.30 -7.27 -1.41
CA VAL A 176 -21.14 -7.58 -2.84
C VAL A 176 -22.38 -8.28 -3.40
N LYS A 177 -22.85 -9.36 -2.76
CA LYS A 177 -24.05 -10.12 -3.20
C LYS A 177 -25.31 -9.25 -3.27
N GLU A 178 -25.53 -8.41 -2.26
CA GLU A 178 -26.69 -7.52 -2.21
C GLU A 178 -26.61 -6.41 -3.27
N ILE A 179 -25.43 -5.80 -3.48
CA ILE A 179 -25.26 -4.79 -4.54
C ILE A 179 -25.50 -5.42 -5.91
N ASP A 180 -24.89 -6.57 -6.21
CA ASP A 180 -25.05 -7.25 -7.51
C ASP A 180 -26.52 -7.60 -7.78
N SER A 181 -27.25 -8.09 -6.77
CA SER A 181 -28.66 -8.43 -6.91
C SER A 181 -29.56 -7.19 -7.11
N LYS A 182 -29.30 -6.11 -6.41
CA LYS A 182 -30.13 -4.90 -6.39
C LYS A 182 -29.82 -3.94 -7.52
N LYS A 183 -28.58 -3.94 -8.02
CA LYS A 183 -28.17 -3.17 -9.20
C LYS A 183 -29.02 -3.51 -10.42
N ALA A 184 -29.34 -4.81 -10.59
CA ALA A 184 -30.22 -5.27 -11.67
C ALA A 184 -31.68 -4.76 -11.55
N LEU A 185 -32.09 -4.38 -10.32
CA LEU A 185 -33.44 -3.86 -10.01
C LEU A 185 -33.50 -2.33 -9.96
N GLY A 186 -32.38 -1.63 -10.22
CA GLY A 186 -32.30 -0.18 -10.16
C GLY A 186 -32.34 0.41 -8.73
N ILE A 187 -32.11 -0.42 -7.71
CA ILE A 187 -32.13 0.01 -6.30
C ILE A 187 -30.73 0.47 -5.89
N GLY A 188 -30.58 1.78 -5.64
CA GLY A 188 -29.26 2.40 -5.35
C GLY A 188 -28.87 2.39 -3.88
N VAL A 189 -29.83 2.29 -2.93
CA VAL A 189 -29.57 2.34 -1.48
C VAL A 189 -30.41 1.30 -0.77
N PHE A 190 -29.81 0.58 0.17
CA PHE A 190 -30.44 -0.50 0.93
C PHE A 190 -29.73 -0.73 2.27
N THR A 191 -30.16 -1.73 3.04
CA THR A 191 -29.58 -2.02 4.36
C THR A 191 -28.98 -3.42 4.39
N VAL A 192 -27.74 -3.53 4.90
CA VAL A 192 -27.06 -4.80 5.21
C VAL A 192 -26.68 -4.80 6.69
N ASP A 193 -27.15 -5.81 7.44
CA ASP A 193 -26.90 -5.93 8.88
C ASP A 193 -27.19 -4.63 9.67
N GLY A 194 -28.28 -3.89 9.29
CA GLY A 194 -28.66 -2.63 9.93
C GLY A 194 -27.86 -1.39 9.51
N LYS A 195 -26.89 -1.52 8.59
CA LYS A 195 -26.12 -0.40 8.04
C LYS A 195 -26.64 -0.02 6.66
N MET A 196 -26.79 1.30 6.42
CA MET A 196 -27.12 1.80 5.09
C MET A 196 -25.93 1.58 4.15
N ILE A 197 -26.19 0.96 3.01
CA ILE A 197 -25.21 0.62 1.99
C ILE A 197 -25.67 1.19 0.64
N ASP A 198 -24.75 1.70 -0.13
CA ASP A 198 -24.92 2.11 -1.52
C ASP A 198 -23.80 1.54 -2.40
N ILE A 199 -23.80 1.91 -3.68
CA ILE A 199 -22.84 1.41 -4.65
C ILE A 199 -21.37 1.77 -4.29
N ALA A 200 -21.14 2.84 -3.52
CA ALA A 200 -19.78 3.25 -3.13
C ALA A 200 -19.09 2.24 -2.20
N PHE A 201 -19.86 1.37 -1.53
CA PHE A 201 -19.30 0.30 -0.69
C PHE A 201 -18.77 -0.90 -1.49
N TYR A 202 -19.08 -1.01 -2.80
CA TYR A 202 -18.75 -2.18 -3.60
C TYR A 202 -17.26 -2.42 -3.73
N ASP A 203 -16.51 -1.39 -4.11
CA ASP A 203 -15.05 -1.52 -4.33
C ASP A 203 -14.32 -1.80 -3.03
N GLY A 204 -14.74 -1.19 -1.92
CA GLY A 204 -14.20 -1.47 -0.58
C GLY A 204 -14.45 -2.91 -0.14
N ALA A 205 -15.66 -3.43 -0.38
CA ALA A 205 -16.00 -4.81 -0.07
C ALA A 205 -15.22 -5.81 -0.95
N LYS A 206 -15.09 -5.56 -2.25
CA LYS A 206 -14.25 -6.36 -3.14
C LYS A 206 -12.79 -6.38 -2.70
N ARG A 207 -12.22 -5.20 -2.38
CA ARG A 207 -10.86 -5.12 -1.86
C ARG A 207 -10.66 -5.96 -0.60
N THR A 208 -11.63 -5.97 0.34
CA THR A 208 -11.56 -6.80 1.54
C THR A 208 -11.50 -8.30 1.18
N ILE A 209 -12.32 -8.75 0.23
CA ILE A 209 -12.32 -10.13 -0.26
C ILE A 209 -10.98 -10.48 -0.95
N ASP A 210 -10.47 -9.59 -1.80
CA ASP A 210 -9.20 -9.80 -2.50
C ASP A 210 -8.00 -9.88 -1.53
N LEU A 211 -7.98 -9.03 -0.50
CA LEU A 211 -6.98 -9.11 0.58
C LEU A 211 -7.09 -10.42 1.36
N ALA A 212 -8.31 -10.87 1.65
CA ALA A 212 -8.54 -12.15 2.33
C ALA A 212 -8.07 -13.35 1.49
N LYS A 213 -8.30 -13.32 0.17
CA LYS A 213 -7.78 -14.31 -0.78
C LYS A 213 -6.25 -14.30 -0.83
N ALA A 214 -5.66 -13.12 -0.96
CA ALA A 214 -4.21 -12.94 -0.99
C ALA A 214 -3.52 -13.39 0.31
N SER A 215 -4.19 -13.20 1.45
CA SER A 215 -3.70 -13.61 2.79
C SER A 215 -3.98 -15.09 3.10
N GLY A 216 -4.68 -15.83 2.23
CA GLY A 216 -5.02 -17.24 2.42
C GLY A 216 -6.07 -17.52 3.52
N VAL A 217 -6.79 -16.50 3.97
CA VAL A 217 -7.82 -16.63 5.04
C VAL A 217 -9.25 -16.69 4.49
N TYR A 218 -9.42 -16.51 3.19
CA TYR A 218 -10.72 -16.56 2.53
C TYR A 218 -11.25 -17.99 2.43
N LYS A 219 -12.50 -18.20 2.84
CA LYS A 219 -13.20 -19.49 2.80
C LYS A 219 -14.58 -19.41 2.15
N GLY A 220 -14.89 -18.30 1.50
CA GLY A 220 -16.18 -18.06 0.85
C GLY A 220 -16.21 -18.47 -0.61
N ASP A 221 -17.32 -18.15 -1.28
CA ASP A 221 -17.68 -18.62 -2.63
C ASP A 221 -17.63 -17.51 -3.71
N LEU A 222 -17.11 -16.30 -3.39
CA LEU A 222 -17.01 -15.16 -4.32
C LEU A 222 -15.64 -15.06 -4.99
#